data_052ee7f37f74d86d7bd35d1246fd253c
#
_entry.id   052ee7f37f74d86d7bd35d1246fd253c
#
_cell.length_a   1.000
_cell.length_b   1.000
_cell.length_c   1.000
_cell.angle_alpha   90.00
_cell.angle_beta   90.00
_cell.angle_gamma   90.00
#
_symmetry.space_group_name_H-M   'P 1'
#
loop_
_entity.id
_entity.type
_entity.pdbx_description
1 polymer ?
#
loop_
_entity_poly.entity_id
_entity_poly.type
_entity_poly.pdbx_seq_one_letter_code
_entity_poly.pdbx_strand_id
1 'polypeptide(L)'
;EQSAPKLYDLTTLQREANRYYGFTASQTLKIVQELYEEKLVTYPRTDSQYITKDMQQTMADLLKHYGGEADGVKQVVNNKKVTDHHAILPTLESCKRGSNSLSGDKEKVFALIVWKMQQAVQPPYIYEDVLVTVCCQDRKFTAKYKNVLQAGHTAMPVPFAEQEKSKDMAFPKKLEQGEVIPVVSAEKKQGFTSPPKAFTEDTLLSAMESAGN
;
A
#
# COMPACT_ATOMS: atom_id res chain seq x y z
N GLU A 1 10.92 -9.89 -5.18
CA GLU A 1 10.78 -9.32 -3.84
C GLU A 1 10.29 -7.88 -3.94
N GLN A 2 9.32 -7.50 -3.11
CA GLN A 2 8.82 -6.13 -2.99
C GLN A 2 8.87 -5.73 -1.51
N SER A 3 9.67 -4.71 -1.21
CA SER A 3 9.80 -4.18 0.14
C SER A 3 8.49 -3.59 0.65
N ALA A 4 8.31 -3.56 1.98
CA ALA A 4 7.19 -2.87 2.59
C ALA A 4 7.16 -1.39 2.16
N PRO A 5 5.96 -0.78 2.02
CA PRO A 5 5.83 0.64 1.70
C PRO A 5 6.40 1.48 2.84
N LYS A 6 6.72 2.72 2.54
CA LYS A 6 7.17 3.69 3.53
C LYS A 6 5.98 4.27 4.30
N LEU A 7 6.29 5.06 5.33
CA LEU A 7 5.31 5.85 6.06
C LEU A 7 4.68 6.93 5.16
N TYR A 8 3.62 7.58 5.63
CA TYR A 8 3.00 8.67 4.87
C TYR A 8 3.75 9.98 5.00
N ASP A 9 4.02 10.61 3.85
CA ASP A 9 4.02 12.04 3.66
C ASP A 9 2.60 12.53 3.29
N LEU A 10 2.40 13.83 3.13
CA LEU A 10 1.09 14.37 2.78
C LEU A 10 0.60 13.87 1.42
N THR A 11 1.43 13.89 0.40
CA THR A 11 1.04 13.50 -0.97
C THR A 11 0.64 12.04 -1.06
N THR A 12 1.41 11.15 -0.44
CA THR A 12 1.09 9.71 -0.43
C THR A 12 -0.21 9.45 0.34
N LEU A 13 -0.45 10.14 1.47
CA LEU A 13 -1.70 10.04 2.21
C LEU A 13 -2.89 10.50 1.35
N GLN A 14 -2.78 11.64 0.66
CA GLN A 14 -3.83 12.15 -0.25
C GLN A 14 -4.13 11.18 -1.37
N ARG A 15 -3.10 10.61 -2.00
CA ARG A 15 -3.23 9.63 -3.07
C ARG A 15 -3.96 8.36 -2.62
N GLU A 16 -3.56 7.80 -1.48
CA GLU A 16 -4.19 6.57 -0.98
C GLU A 16 -5.60 6.82 -0.43
N ALA A 17 -5.88 7.95 0.22
CA ALA A 17 -7.22 8.34 0.62
C ALA A 17 -8.17 8.54 -0.58
N ASN A 18 -7.66 9.09 -1.70
CA ASN A 18 -8.42 9.16 -2.95
C ASN A 18 -8.70 7.77 -3.52
N ARG A 19 -7.67 6.90 -3.55
CA ARG A 19 -7.78 5.54 -4.10
C ARG A 19 -8.78 4.67 -3.34
N TYR A 20 -8.75 4.71 -2.01
CA TYR A 20 -9.54 3.80 -1.18
C TYR A 20 -10.90 4.36 -0.79
N TYR A 21 -11.01 5.68 -0.63
CA TYR A 21 -12.23 6.30 -0.10
C TYR A 21 -12.83 7.34 -1.04
N GLY A 22 -12.18 7.67 -2.16
CA GLY A 22 -12.63 8.69 -3.09
C GLY A 22 -12.48 10.13 -2.56
N PHE A 23 -11.73 10.35 -1.49
CA PHE A 23 -11.51 11.69 -0.94
C PHE A 23 -10.65 12.54 -1.86
N THR A 24 -10.98 13.83 -1.99
CA THR A 24 -10.11 14.77 -2.69
C THR A 24 -8.86 15.08 -1.86
N ALA A 25 -7.80 15.55 -2.52
CA ALA A 25 -6.58 15.99 -1.86
C ALA A 25 -6.86 17.10 -0.81
N SER A 26 -7.74 18.05 -1.16
CA SER A 26 -8.16 19.12 -0.26
C SER A 26 -8.95 18.59 0.95
N GLN A 27 -9.87 17.66 0.73
CA GLN A 27 -10.64 17.01 1.81
C GLN A 27 -9.71 16.25 2.76
N THR A 28 -8.78 15.47 2.23
CA THR A 28 -7.80 14.72 3.02
C THR A 28 -6.92 15.65 3.85
N LEU A 29 -6.42 16.76 3.25
CA LEU A 29 -5.63 17.75 3.97
C LEU A 29 -6.42 18.40 5.12
N LYS A 30 -7.69 18.76 4.88
CA LYS A 30 -8.55 19.33 5.92
C LYS A 30 -8.72 18.35 7.09
N ILE A 31 -9.04 17.09 6.80
CA ILE A 31 -9.25 16.06 7.83
C ILE A 31 -7.98 15.82 8.64
N VAL A 32 -6.82 15.65 7.98
CA VAL A 32 -5.57 15.38 8.71
C VAL A 32 -5.09 16.61 9.49
N GLN A 33 -5.40 17.83 9.02
CA GLN A 33 -5.15 19.07 9.78
C GLN A 33 -5.98 19.13 11.07
N GLU A 34 -7.26 18.78 11.00
CA GLU A 34 -8.13 18.68 12.18
C GLU A 34 -7.61 17.61 13.17
N LEU A 35 -7.20 16.42 12.68
CA LEU A 35 -6.59 15.39 13.52
C LEU A 35 -5.31 15.88 14.21
N TYR A 36 -4.50 16.68 13.52
CA TYR A 36 -3.30 17.30 14.09
C TYR A 36 -3.64 18.32 15.20
N GLU A 37 -4.62 19.21 14.96
CA GLU A 37 -5.08 20.20 15.94
C GLU A 37 -5.66 19.52 17.20
N GLU A 38 -6.28 18.35 17.03
CA GLU A 38 -6.72 17.49 18.12
C GLU A 38 -5.57 16.69 18.77
N LYS A 39 -4.34 16.84 18.31
CA LYS A 39 -3.12 16.14 18.78
C LYS A 39 -3.17 14.62 18.58
N LEU A 40 -3.93 14.14 17.62
CA LEU A 40 -4.05 12.71 17.33
C LEU A 40 -3.01 12.19 16.33
N VAL A 41 -2.54 13.08 15.46
CA VAL A 41 -1.46 12.78 14.50
C VAL A 41 -0.36 13.83 14.56
N THR A 42 0.81 13.52 13.98
CA THR A 42 1.92 14.46 13.85
C THR A 42 1.66 15.48 12.75
N TYR A 43 2.53 16.49 12.59
CA TYR A 43 2.36 17.56 11.63
C TYR A 43 2.17 17.04 10.20
N PRO A 44 1.06 17.38 9.51
CA PRO A 44 0.69 16.71 8.27
C PRO A 44 1.40 17.24 7.02
N ARG A 45 1.92 18.49 7.05
CA ARG A 45 2.57 19.09 5.88
C ARG A 45 4.06 18.72 5.87
N THR A 46 4.34 17.47 5.60
CA THR A 46 5.68 16.91 5.49
C THR A 46 5.86 16.19 4.16
N ASP A 47 7.06 16.23 3.63
CA ASP A 47 7.53 15.48 2.47
C ASP A 47 8.31 14.21 2.86
N SER A 48 8.56 14.02 4.16
CA SER A 48 9.29 12.86 4.67
C SER A 48 8.41 11.65 4.87
N GLN A 49 8.90 10.51 4.43
CA GLN A 49 8.31 9.17 4.64
C GLN A 49 9.09 8.37 5.69
N TYR A 50 9.90 9.04 6.52
CA TYR A 50 10.80 8.42 7.48
C TYR A 50 10.67 9.07 8.84
N ILE A 51 11.21 8.37 9.85
CA ILE A 51 11.40 8.89 11.21
C ILE A 51 12.90 9.04 11.51
N THR A 52 13.21 9.81 12.54
CA THR A 52 14.57 9.94 13.08
C THR A 52 14.88 8.83 14.07
N LYS A 53 16.16 8.61 14.37
CA LYS A 53 16.62 7.53 15.27
C LYS A 53 16.06 7.67 16.69
N ASP A 54 15.93 8.88 17.20
CA ASP A 54 15.36 9.18 18.52
C ASP A 54 13.88 8.81 18.64
N MET A 55 13.17 8.72 17.52
CA MET A 55 11.77 8.32 17.49
C MET A 55 11.55 6.79 17.49
N GLN A 56 12.59 5.97 17.44
CA GLN A 56 12.44 4.51 17.36
C GLN A 56 11.63 3.94 18.51
N GLN A 57 11.88 4.42 19.74
CA GLN A 57 11.15 3.94 20.91
C GLN A 57 9.68 4.37 20.86
N THR A 58 9.41 5.62 20.50
CA THR A 58 8.03 6.12 20.33
C THR A 58 7.28 5.31 19.28
N MET A 59 7.93 4.99 18.16
CA MET A 59 7.33 4.16 17.10
C MET A 59 7.02 2.74 17.60
N ALA A 60 7.93 2.13 18.39
CA ALA A 60 7.71 0.81 18.98
C ALA A 60 6.52 0.82 19.96
N ASP A 61 6.39 1.87 20.76
CA ASP A 61 5.28 2.01 21.73
C ASP A 61 3.94 2.19 20.99
N LEU A 62 3.91 2.97 19.92
CA LEU A 62 2.73 3.15 19.05
C LEU A 62 2.32 1.82 18.40
N LEU A 63 3.28 1.09 17.82
CA LEU A 63 3.01 -0.22 17.21
C LEU A 63 2.43 -1.19 18.25
N LYS A 64 3.04 -1.28 19.42
CA LYS A 64 2.53 -2.13 20.51
C LYS A 64 1.10 -1.78 20.91
N HIS A 65 0.76 -0.48 20.97
CA HIS A 65 -0.58 -0.02 21.32
C HIS A 65 -1.61 -0.40 20.26
N TYR A 66 -1.27 -0.23 18.97
CA TYR A 66 -2.16 -0.48 17.83
C TYR A 66 -2.09 -1.92 17.30
N GLY A 67 -1.40 -2.84 17.98
CA GLY A 67 -1.36 -4.26 17.65
C GLY A 67 -0.36 -4.62 16.55
N GLY A 68 0.67 -3.81 16.32
CA GLY A 68 1.77 -4.10 15.40
C GLY A 68 3.03 -4.65 16.09
N GLU A 69 3.92 -5.25 15.30
CA GLU A 69 5.24 -5.73 15.75
C GLU A 69 6.30 -4.65 15.53
N ALA A 70 7.26 -4.55 16.45
CA ALA A 70 8.29 -3.51 16.42
C ALA A 70 9.59 -3.90 15.70
N ASP A 71 9.74 -5.16 15.28
CA ASP A 71 10.99 -5.70 14.72
C ASP A 71 11.44 -4.97 13.45
N GLY A 72 10.48 -4.51 12.64
CA GLY A 72 10.73 -3.79 11.40
C GLY A 72 10.96 -2.28 11.54
N VAL A 73 10.93 -1.69 12.73
CA VAL A 73 11.04 -0.22 12.94
C VAL A 73 12.29 0.38 12.28
N LYS A 74 13.40 -0.34 12.25
CA LYS A 74 14.64 0.12 11.61
C LYS A 74 14.49 0.42 10.11
N GLN A 75 13.52 -0.18 9.43
CA GLN A 75 13.28 -0.01 7.98
C GLN A 75 12.79 1.41 7.64
N VAL A 76 12.13 2.08 8.58
CA VAL A 76 11.57 3.42 8.41
C VAL A 76 12.41 4.52 9.04
N VAL A 77 13.58 4.19 9.59
CA VAL A 77 14.49 5.16 10.21
C VAL A 77 15.50 5.67 9.21
N ASN A 78 15.49 6.98 8.95
CA ASN A 78 16.50 7.62 8.11
C ASN A 78 16.64 9.11 8.44
N ASN A 79 17.62 9.47 9.31
CA ASN A 79 17.85 10.87 9.71
C ASN A 79 18.16 11.81 8.54
N LYS A 80 18.77 11.29 7.44
CA LYS A 80 19.13 12.12 6.28
C LYS A 80 17.93 12.50 5.41
N LYS A 81 16.82 11.77 5.55
CA LYS A 81 15.57 11.98 4.79
C LYS A 81 14.46 12.61 5.64
N VAL A 82 14.80 13.07 6.82
CA VAL A 82 13.93 13.89 7.66
C VAL A 82 14.57 15.27 7.73
N THR A 83 13.94 16.26 7.12
CA THR A 83 14.39 17.66 7.10
C THR A 83 13.77 18.41 8.28
N ASP A 84 12.62 19.02 8.08
CA ASP A 84 11.93 19.81 9.11
C ASP A 84 10.98 18.96 9.96
N HIS A 85 10.27 18.04 9.31
CA HIS A 85 9.28 17.16 9.93
C HIS A 85 9.45 15.72 9.47
N HIS A 86 9.24 14.79 10.39
CA HIS A 86 9.16 13.36 10.07
C HIS A 86 7.80 12.98 9.44
N ALA A 87 7.66 11.73 9.02
CA ALA A 87 6.42 11.18 8.46
C ALA A 87 5.20 11.38 9.35
N ILE A 88 4.02 11.33 8.75
CA ILE A 88 2.73 11.42 9.45
C ILE A 88 2.50 10.13 10.23
N LEU A 89 2.33 10.25 11.55
CA LEU A 89 2.14 9.15 12.49
C LEU A 89 1.04 9.48 13.50
N PRO A 90 0.40 8.47 14.12
CA PRO A 90 -0.35 8.69 15.35
C PRO A 90 0.56 9.26 16.45
N THR A 91 -0.01 9.90 17.45
CA THR A 91 0.72 10.42 18.60
C THR A 91 0.48 9.53 19.85
N LEU A 92 1.32 9.66 20.86
CA LEU A 92 1.06 9.00 22.16
C LEU A 92 -0.22 9.53 22.84
N GLU A 93 -0.68 10.74 22.48
CA GLU A 93 -1.96 11.28 22.98
C GLU A 93 -3.14 10.52 22.37
N SER A 94 -3.05 10.09 21.10
CA SER A 94 -4.09 9.26 20.48
C SER A 94 -4.26 7.91 21.20
N CYS A 95 -3.17 7.36 21.77
CA CYS A 95 -3.23 6.13 22.56
C CYS A 95 -4.05 6.30 23.85
N LYS A 96 -4.04 7.48 24.46
CA LYS A 96 -4.77 7.76 25.70
C LYS A 96 -6.27 7.97 25.46
N ARG A 97 -6.65 8.60 24.33
CA ARG A 97 -8.05 8.89 24.02
C ARG A 97 -8.85 7.68 23.54
N GLY A 98 -8.17 6.68 22.99
CA GLY A 98 -8.82 5.52 22.37
C GLY A 98 -9.44 5.86 21.00
N SER A 99 -9.46 4.88 20.11
CA SER A 99 -10.00 5.01 18.74
C SER A 99 -11.51 5.26 18.70
N ASN A 100 -12.24 4.93 19.76
CA ASN A 100 -13.72 5.05 19.83
C ASN A 100 -14.25 6.49 19.87
N SER A 101 -13.37 7.49 19.93
CA SER A 101 -13.75 8.91 19.92
C SER A 101 -13.87 9.51 18.52
N LEU A 102 -13.42 8.78 17.49
CA LEU A 102 -13.47 9.22 16.11
C LEU A 102 -14.64 8.57 15.37
N SER A 103 -15.18 9.27 14.41
CA SER A 103 -16.27 8.78 13.55
C SER A 103 -16.17 9.35 12.14
N GLY A 104 -16.78 8.66 11.19
CA GLY A 104 -16.90 9.11 9.81
C GLY A 104 -15.55 9.23 9.09
N ASP A 105 -15.34 10.33 8.38
CA ASP A 105 -14.17 10.53 7.54
C ASP A 105 -12.88 10.69 8.36
N LYS A 106 -12.93 11.26 9.56
CA LYS A 106 -11.79 11.35 10.48
C LYS A 106 -11.31 9.97 10.92
N GLU A 107 -12.23 9.07 11.23
CA GLU A 107 -11.92 7.70 11.61
C GLU A 107 -11.22 6.95 10.46
N LYS A 108 -11.73 7.11 9.22
CA LYS A 108 -11.12 6.48 8.03
C LYS A 108 -9.69 6.96 7.81
N VAL A 109 -9.44 8.27 7.85
CA VAL A 109 -8.09 8.82 7.63
C VAL A 109 -7.15 8.43 8.76
N PHE A 110 -7.62 8.47 10.01
CA PHE A 110 -6.81 8.04 11.15
C PHE A 110 -6.46 6.54 11.07
N ALA A 111 -7.44 5.70 10.78
CA ALA A 111 -7.21 4.25 10.60
C ALA A 111 -6.24 3.96 9.45
N LEU A 112 -6.30 4.73 8.36
CA LEU A 112 -5.37 4.62 7.24
C LEU A 112 -3.93 4.96 7.67
N ILE A 113 -3.73 5.98 8.51
CA ILE A 113 -2.42 6.36 9.06
C ILE A 113 -1.87 5.24 9.97
N VAL A 114 -2.71 4.70 10.87
CA VAL A 114 -2.34 3.57 11.74
C VAL A 114 -1.97 2.33 10.90
N TRP A 115 -2.79 1.99 9.93
CA TRP A 115 -2.57 0.87 9.04
C TRP A 115 -1.25 1.00 8.26
N LYS A 116 -0.94 2.20 7.73
CA LYS A 116 0.33 2.45 7.03
C LYS A 116 1.53 2.30 7.97
N MET A 117 1.42 2.79 9.19
CA MET A 117 2.45 2.64 10.22
C MET A 117 2.77 1.16 10.48
N GLN A 118 1.73 0.34 10.64
CA GLN A 118 1.87 -1.10 10.83
C GLN A 118 2.43 -1.79 9.58
N GLN A 119 1.94 -1.42 8.39
CA GLN A 119 2.37 -2.00 7.12
C GLN A 119 3.84 -1.72 6.81
N ALA A 120 4.32 -0.51 7.13
CA ALA A 120 5.69 -0.07 6.83
C ALA A 120 6.78 -0.85 7.58
N VAL A 121 6.43 -1.57 8.64
CA VAL A 121 7.36 -2.39 9.43
C VAL A 121 7.23 -3.89 9.16
N GLN A 122 6.32 -4.28 8.28
CA GLN A 122 6.10 -5.69 7.92
C GLN A 122 7.26 -6.24 7.06
N PRO A 123 7.42 -7.57 7.03
CA PRO A 123 8.31 -8.23 6.10
C PRO A 123 7.96 -7.93 4.64
N PRO A 124 8.92 -8.10 3.71
CA PRO A 124 8.67 -7.90 2.28
C PRO A 124 7.67 -8.92 1.72
N TYR A 125 7.00 -8.54 0.63
CA TYR A 125 6.23 -9.46 -0.21
C TYR A 125 7.20 -10.21 -1.13
N ILE A 126 7.25 -11.54 -1.02
CA ILE A 126 8.14 -12.38 -1.81
C ILE A 126 7.28 -13.29 -2.70
N TYR A 127 7.55 -13.25 -3.99
CA TYR A 127 6.84 -14.05 -4.98
C TYR A 127 7.77 -14.45 -6.14
N GLU A 128 7.37 -15.46 -6.87
CA GLU A 128 7.95 -15.87 -8.14
C GLU A 128 6.99 -15.49 -9.28
N ASP A 129 7.51 -14.78 -10.28
CA ASP A 129 6.79 -14.57 -11.53
C ASP A 129 7.03 -15.78 -12.44
N VAL A 130 5.98 -16.51 -12.74
CA VAL A 130 6.05 -17.69 -13.60
C VAL A 130 5.44 -17.36 -14.97
N LEU A 131 6.22 -17.54 -16.02
CA LEU A 131 5.79 -17.43 -17.40
C LEU A 131 5.73 -18.83 -18.01
N VAL A 132 4.54 -19.28 -18.33
CA VAL A 132 4.32 -20.52 -19.08
C VAL A 132 4.16 -20.18 -20.56
N THR A 133 4.94 -20.84 -21.42
CA THR A 133 4.81 -20.72 -22.88
C THR A 133 4.48 -22.11 -23.44
N VAL A 134 3.33 -22.23 -24.06
CA VAL A 134 2.89 -23.45 -24.75
C VAL A 134 2.97 -23.23 -26.27
N CYS A 135 3.58 -24.16 -26.98
CA CYS A 135 3.66 -24.13 -28.44
C CYS A 135 2.61 -25.10 -29.01
N CYS A 136 1.80 -24.60 -29.93
CA CYS A 136 0.87 -25.43 -30.71
C CYS A 136 1.13 -25.11 -32.19
N GLN A 137 1.73 -26.03 -32.92
CA GLN A 137 2.25 -25.78 -34.24
C GLN A 137 3.19 -24.54 -34.25
N ASP A 138 2.95 -23.57 -35.12
CA ASP A 138 3.73 -22.31 -35.21
C ASP A 138 3.27 -21.19 -34.27
N ARG A 139 2.29 -21.48 -33.41
CA ARG A 139 1.71 -20.49 -32.50
C ARG A 139 2.17 -20.68 -31.06
N LYS A 140 2.51 -19.58 -30.42
CA LYS A 140 2.87 -19.52 -29.00
C LYS A 140 1.75 -18.91 -28.17
N PHE A 141 1.38 -19.60 -27.11
CA PHE A 141 0.40 -19.13 -26.12
C PHE A 141 1.14 -18.93 -24.81
N THR A 142 0.95 -17.78 -24.17
CA THR A 142 1.63 -17.46 -22.92
C THR A 142 0.63 -17.20 -21.81
N ALA A 143 0.93 -17.72 -20.62
CA ALA A 143 0.21 -17.40 -19.38
C ALA A 143 1.21 -16.93 -18.32
N LYS A 144 0.86 -15.90 -17.57
CA LYS A 144 1.66 -15.40 -16.45
C LYS A 144 0.87 -15.58 -15.16
N TYR A 145 1.54 -16.05 -14.13
CA TYR A 145 0.97 -16.09 -12.78
C TYR A 145 2.05 -15.80 -11.74
N LYS A 146 1.59 -15.43 -10.54
CA LYS A 146 2.47 -15.21 -9.39
C LYS A 146 2.32 -16.35 -8.40
N ASN A 147 3.43 -16.94 -8.02
CA ASN A 147 3.50 -17.89 -6.91
C ASN A 147 3.96 -17.13 -5.66
N VAL A 148 3.05 -16.89 -4.72
CA VAL A 148 3.35 -16.13 -3.51
C VAL A 148 4.07 -17.03 -2.50
N LEU A 149 5.32 -16.69 -2.17
CA LEU A 149 6.12 -17.39 -1.18
C LEU A 149 5.94 -16.79 0.23
N GLN A 150 5.81 -15.47 0.31
CA GLN A 150 5.57 -14.74 1.55
C GLN A 150 4.67 -13.54 1.27
N ALA A 151 3.51 -13.50 1.91
CA ALA A 151 2.57 -12.40 1.73
C ALA A 151 3.07 -11.06 2.31
N GLY A 152 3.84 -11.10 3.40
CA GLY A 152 4.45 -9.93 4.01
C GLY A 152 3.45 -8.79 4.23
N HIS A 153 3.85 -7.57 3.91
CA HIS A 153 3.03 -6.37 4.07
C HIS A 153 1.70 -6.39 3.29
N THR A 154 1.55 -7.25 2.26
CA THR A 154 0.32 -7.32 1.47
C THR A 154 -0.79 -8.13 2.14
N ALA A 155 -0.48 -8.85 3.22
CA ALA A 155 -1.48 -9.60 3.99
C ALA A 155 -2.43 -8.71 4.80
N MET A 156 -2.09 -7.43 5.00
CA MET A 156 -2.86 -6.50 5.81
C MET A 156 -3.99 -5.87 4.99
N PRO A 157 -5.27 -6.11 5.32
CA PRO A 157 -6.38 -5.49 4.62
C PRO A 157 -6.41 -3.98 4.87
N VAL A 158 -6.77 -3.22 3.84
CA VAL A 158 -6.97 -1.78 3.97
C VAL A 158 -8.22 -1.52 4.81
N PRO A 159 -8.16 -0.68 5.87
CA PRO A 159 -9.32 -0.38 6.69
C PRO A 159 -10.43 0.29 5.87
N PHE A 160 -11.68 -0.08 6.13
CA PHE A 160 -12.88 0.47 5.49
C PHE A 160 -12.94 0.39 3.96
N ALA A 161 -11.99 -0.27 3.29
CA ALA A 161 -12.03 -0.50 1.86
C ALA A 161 -12.66 -1.86 1.55
N GLU A 162 -13.38 -1.95 0.44
CA GLU A 162 -13.80 -3.24 -0.09
C GLU A 162 -12.58 -4.04 -0.52
N GLN A 163 -12.48 -5.26 -0.02
CA GLN A 163 -11.40 -6.16 -0.45
C GLN A 163 -11.66 -6.61 -1.88
N GLU A 164 -10.87 -6.13 -2.82
CA GLU A 164 -10.82 -6.77 -4.12
C GLU A 164 -10.35 -8.22 -3.91
N LYS A 165 -11.21 -9.18 -4.26
CA LYS A 165 -10.80 -10.59 -4.30
C LYS A 165 -9.65 -10.67 -5.30
N SER A 166 -8.46 -11.00 -4.82
CA SER A 166 -7.32 -11.24 -5.70
C SER A 166 -7.74 -12.28 -6.74
N LYS A 167 -7.65 -11.91 -8.01
CA LYS A 167 -7.82 -12.85 -9.13
C LYS A 167 -6.54 -13.67 -9.36
N ASP A 168 -5.76 -13.86 -8.31
CA ASP A 168 -4.56 -14.68 -8.39
C ASP A 168 -4.97 -16.12 -8.67
N MET A 169 -5.00 -16.44 -9.96
CA MET A 169 -5.18 -17.83 -10.39
C MET A 169 -3.88 -18.57 -10.05
N ALA A 170 -3.89 -19.27 -8.92
CA ALA A 170 -2.87 -20.24 -8.65
C ALA A 170 -2.92 -21.30 -9.77
N PHE A 171 -1.81 -21.53 -10.43
CA PHE A 171 -1.73 -22.60 -11.41
C PHE A 171 -1.85 -23.94 -10.64
N PRO A 172 -2.83 -24.78 -10.95
CA PRO A 172 -3.17 -25.94 -10.10
C PRO A 172 -2.12 -27.06 -10.18
N LYS A 173 -1.16 -26.98 -11.09
CA LYS A 173 -0.15 -28.01 -11.33
C LYS A 173 1.21 -27.41 -11.68
N LYS A 174 2.26 -27.97 -11.10
CA LYS A 174 3.64 -27.68 -11.52
C LYS A 174 3.86 -28.29 -12.92
N LEU A 175 4.08 -27.44 -13.91
CA LEU A 175 4.38 -27.86 -15.28
C LEU A 175 5.89 -28.05 -15.45
N GLU A 176 6.28 -29.06 -16.23
CA GLU A 176 7.66 -29.31 -16.58
C GLU A 176 7.95 -28.92 -18.03
N GLN A 177 9.19 -28.55 -18.30
CA GLN A 177 9.59 -28.20 -19.66
C GLN A 177 9.51 -29.43 -20.56
N GLY A 178 8.84 -29.30 -21.71
CA GLY A 178 8.62 -30.41 -22.66
C GLY A 178 7.38 -31.23 -22.37
N GLU A 179 6.62 -30.92 -21.32
CA GLU A 179 5.35 -31.59 -21.04
C GLU A 179 4.33 -31.31 -22.16
N VAL A 180 3.65 -32.35 -22.61
CA VAL A 180 2.57 -32.24 -23.62
C VAL A 180 1.25 -32.01 -22.91
N ILE A 181 0.61 -30.89 -23.21
CA ILE A 181 -0.68 -30.49 -22.62
C ILE A 181 -1.77 -30.68 -23.68
N PRO A 182 -2.83 -31.47 -23.41
CA PRO A 182 -3.92 -31.62 -24.34
C PRO A 182 -4.76 -30.36 -24.45
N VAL A 183 -5.13 -29.95 -25.67
CA VAL A 183 -6.08 -28.86 -25.89
C VAL A 183 -7.49 -29.38 -25.63
N VAL A 184 -8.15 -28.91 -24.58
CA VAL A 184 -9.50 -29.32 -24.20
C VAL A 184 -10.54 -28.53 -25.01
N SER A 185 -10.31 -27.22 -25.21
CA SER A 185 -11.19 -26.35 -26.00
C SER A 185 -10.41 -25.16 -26.53
N ALA A 186 -10.87 -24.62 -27.65
CA ALA A 186 -10.34 -23.38 -28.24
C ALA A 186 -11.52 -22.44 -28.55
N GLU A 187 -11.47 -21.21 -28.03
CA GLU A 187 -12.49 -20.20 -28.25
C GLU A 187 -11.84 -18.93 -28.77
N LYS A 188 -12.40 -18.36 -29.84
CA LYS A 188 -11.98 -17.08 -30.39
C LYS A 188 -12.87 -15.98 -29.81
N LYS A 189 -12.29 -15.05 -29.04
CA LYS A 189 -12.99 -13.86 -28.54
C LYS A 189 -12.54 -12.62 -29.28
N GLN A 190 -13.50 -11.83 -29.74
CA GLN A 190 -13.23 -10.51 -30.28
C GLN A 190 -13.39 -9.48 -29.17
N GLY A 191 -12.42 -8.61 -29.01
CA GLY A 191 -12.44 -7.49 -28.06
C GLY A 191 -12.10 -6.18 -28.76
N PHE A 192 -12.36 -5.08 -28.06
CA PHE A 192 -11.99 -3.74 -28.50
C PHE A 192 -10.99 -3.14 -27.49
N THR A 193 -10.08 -2.33 -27.98
CA THR A 193 -9.22 -1.51 -27.11
C THR A 193 -10.07 -0.39 -26.50
N SER A 194 -9.80 -0.07 -25.24
CA SER A 194 -10.39 1.08 -24.58
C SER A 194 -9.43 2.29 -24.64
N PRO A 195 -9.93 3.53 -24.64
CA PRO A 195 -9.08 4.71 -24.53
C PRO A 195 -8.35 4.70 -23.17
N PRO A 196 -7.25 5.49 -23.04
CA PRO A 196 -6.61 5.72 -21.74
C PRO A 196 -7.63 6.22 -20.71
N LYS A 197 -7.52 5.74 -19.48
CA LYS A 197 -8.37 6.21 -18.39
C LYS A 197 -8.10 7.69 -18.10
N ALA A 198 -9.14 8.44 -17.77
CA ALA A 198 -8.98 9.80 -17.24
C ALA A 198 -8.18 9.77 -15.93
N PHE A 199 -7.45 10.85 -15.64
CA PHE A 199 -6.76 11.00 -14.39
C PHE A 199 -7.74 11.05 -13.21
N THR A 200 -7.43 10.30 -12.15
CA THR A 200 -7.96 10.53 -10.80
C THR A 200 -7.00 11.48 -10.07
N GLU A 201 -7.39 12.00 -8.90
CA GLU A 201 -6.44 12.81 -8.10
C GLU A 201 -5.21 12.00 -7.69
N ASP A 202 -5.36 10.70 -7.35
CA ASP A 202 -4.22 9.82 -7.08
C ASP A 202 -3.25 9.76 -8.27
N THR A 203 -3.76 9.47 -9.46
CA THR A 203 -2.91 9.31 -10.65
C THR A 203 -2.34 10.63 -11.14
N LEU A 204 -3.07 11.75 -10.96
CA LEU A 204 -2.58 13.07 -11.29
C LEU A 204 -1.44 13.49 -10.36
N LEU A 205 -1.61 13.35 -9.04
CA LEU A 205 -0.55 13.64 -8.08
C LEU A 205 0.70 12.80 -8.34
N SER A 206 0.53 11.51 -8.66
CA SER A 206 1.64 10.64 -9.04
C SER A 206 2.38 11.13 -10.30
N ALA A 207 1.63 11.56 -11.31
CA ALA A 207 2.22 12.11 -12.53
C ALA A 207 2.98 13.42 -12.26
N MET A 208 2.46 14.28 -11.39
CA MET A 208 3.11 15.53 -10.99
C MET A 208 4.41 15.28 -10.21
N GLU A 209 4.44 14.31 -9.29
CA GLU A 209 5.66 13.92 -8.57
C GLU A 209 6.77 13.42 -9.49
N SER A 210 6.41 12.75 -10.60
CA SER A 210 7.36 12.22 -11.58
C SER A 210 7.67 13.18 -12.72
N ALA A 211 6.95 14.31 -12.82
CA ALA A 211 7.19 15.32 -13.85
C ALA A 211 8.50 16.08 -13.56
N GLY A 212 9.51 15.87 -14.38
CA GLY A 212 10.81 16.53 -14.27
C GLY A 212 11.95 15.60 -13.85
N ASN A 213 11.69 14.30 -13.73
CA ASN A 213 12.71 13.26 -13.56
C ASN A 213 13.08 12.63 -14.91
#